data_275bfa5245beefa0aac5d31d2bbe7d8d
#
_entry.id   275bfa5245beefa0aac5d31d2bbe7d8d
#
_cell.length_a   1.000
_cell.length_b   1.000
_cell.length_c   1.000
_cell.angle_alpha   90.00
_cell.angle_beta   90.00
_cell.angle_gamma   90.00
#
_symmetry.space_group_name_H-M   'P 1'
#
loop_
_entity.id
_entity.type
_entity.pdbx_description
1 polymer ?
#
loop_
_entity_poly.entity_id
_entity_poly.type
_entity_poly.pdbx_seq_one_letter_code
_entity_poly.pdbx_strand_id
1 'polypeptide(L)'
;TRLIRALGLDRPKFRRMRQSNGDTEDLAWLQLEKRTNQRIPDELFRWFKKERISAKDILFIADRMSPIQIRNYLQKQKPYFDGSCRQALTTWQDYLAMAERLHIDTSDEIIYRARKLRQRHDELVIQCEAGSLELQAENMDKKYPHVRSICEELQKKYAYADEDYLVIAPQNTFDIIKEGRMLHHCVGNDGAGERYYDRIERRESFIMFLRRAEEPEDPYYTLEIEPDGTVRQKRTLFDRQHEDIEQATEFLQKWQKVIAARLTGQDLKLAAQSRVLRNEEFIQMKKDRVVIHTGHLAGHLLADVLLADLMENKEIVQQQELPAAA
;
A
#
# COMPACT_ATOMS: atom_id res chain seq x y z
N THR A 1 -0.42 42.65 -34.19
CA THR A 1 -1.74 41.98 -34.15
C THR A 1 -1.64 40.44 -34.21
N ARG A 2 -0.72 39.86 -35.02
CA ARG A 2 -0.49 38.39 -35.04
C ARG A 2 0.08 37.88 -33.70
N LEU A 3 1.07 38.56 -33.11
CA LEU A 3 1.68 38.16 -31.84
C LEU A 3 0.69 38.17 -30.68
N ILE A 4 -0.15 39.19 -30.57
CA ILE A 4 -1.20 39.27 -29.52
C ILE A 4 -2.14 38.07 -29.57
N ARG A 5 -2.56 37.66 -30.79
CA ARG A 5 -3.37 36.46 -30.98
C ARG A 5 -2.61 35.17 -30.63
N ALA A 6 -1.37 35.06 -31.05
CA ALA A 6 -0.52 33.90 -30.76
C ALA A 6 -0.31 33.71 -29.25
N LEU A 7 -0.16 34.80 -28.49
CA LEU A 7 -0.04 34.79 -27.02
C LEU A 7 -1.39 34.62 -26.32
N GLY A 8 -2.50 34.56 -27.04
CA GLY A 8 -3.82 34.42 -26.44
C GLY A 8 -4.30 35.61 -25.62
N LEU A 9 -3.69 36.80 -25.79
CA LEU A 9 -3.99 38.02 -25.03
C LEU A 9 -4.94 38.96 -25.78
N ASP A 10 -5.42 40.00 -25.11
CA ASP A 10 -5.99 41.22 -25.66
C ASP A 10 -4.97 42.36 -25.65
N ARG A 11 -5.32 43.49 -26.28
CA ARG A 11 -4.42 44.63 -26.37
C ARG A 11 -4.05 45.24 -25.01
N PRO A 12 -4.94 45.44 -24.05
CA PRO A 12 -4.60 45.95 -22.71
C PRO A 12 -3.65 45.04 -21.96
N LYS A 13 -3.89 43.71 -21.93
CA LYS A 13 -3.03 42.73 -21.25
C LYS A 13 -1.66 42.64 -21.90
N PHE A 14 -1.59 42.66 -23.23
CA PHE A 14 -0.30 42.72 -23.93
C PHE A 14 0.49 43.97 -23.61
N ARG A 15 -0.16 45.14 -23.50
CA ARG A 15 0.51 46.39 -23.07
C ARG A 15 1.07 46.27 -21.65
N ARG A 16 0.27 45.74 -20.72
CA ARG A 16 0.69 45.50 -19.33
C ARG A 16 1.89 44.56 -19.27
N MET A 17 1.89 43.45 -20.02
CA MET A 17 3.02 42.53 -20.10
C MET A 17 4.31 43.22 -20.62
N ARG A 18 4.20 44.05 -21.63
CA ARG A 18 5.37 44.82 -22.14
C ARG A 18 5.90 45.86 -21.16
N GLN A 19 5.02 46.53 -20.43
CA GLN A 19 5.39 47.53 -19.42
C GLN A 19 6.11 46.95 -18.22
N SER A 20 5.76 45.71 -17.84
CA SER A 20 6.39 45.00 -16.71
C SER A 20 7.59 44.13 -17.10
N ASN A 21 8.04 44.15 -18.38
CA ASN A 21 9.01 43.19 -18.89
C ASN A 21 8.66 41.75 -18.50
N GLY A 22 7.37 41.40 -18.60
CA GLY A 22 6.82 40.13 -18.13
C GLY A 22 7.43 38.91 -18.80
N ASP A 23 7.62 37.86 -17.99
CA ASP A 23 8.11 36.54 -18.39
C ASP A 23 6.96 35.57 -18.79
N THR A 24 7.30 34.32 -18.98
CA THR A 24 6.31 33.28 -19.34
C THR A 24 5.31 33.00 -18.22
N GLU A 25 5.67 33.22 -16.96
CA GLU A 25 4.78 33.11 -15.82
C GLU A 25 3.77 34.26 -15.80
N ASP A 26 4.24 35.47 -16.05
CA ASP A 26 3.36 36.66 -16.19
C ASP A 26 2.37 36.47 -17.33
N LEU A 27 2.81 35.86 -18.44
CA LEU A 27 1.93 35.54 -19.55
C LEU A 27 0.79 34.57 -19.11
N ALA A 28 1.14 33.52 -18.35
CA ALA A 28 0.14 32.55 -17.87
C ALA A 28 -0.92 33.20 -16.96
N TRP A 29 -0.51 34.14 -16.09
CA TRP A 29 -1.43 34.91 -15.27
C TRP A 29 -2.35 35.81 -16.10
N LEU A 30 -1.84 36.50 -17.11
CA LEU A 30 -2.63 37.34 -18.00
C LEU A 30 -3.60 36.53 -18.87
N GLN A 31 -3.22 35.31 -19.25
CA GLN A 31 -4.11 34.37 -19.92
C GLN A 31 -5.23 33.89 -18.99
N LEU A 32 -4.91 33.63 -17.71
CA LEU A 32 -5.92 33.29 -16.69
C LEU A 32 -6.90 34.43 -16.47
N GLU A 33 -6.43 35.68 -16.33
CA GLU A 33 -7.30 36.88 -16.30
C GLU A 33 -8.27 36.94 -17.48
N LYS A 34 -7.80 36.61 -18.68
CA LYS A 34 -8.64 36.61 -19.87
C LYS A 34 -9.70 35.49 -19.82
N ARG A 35 -9.27 34.28 -19.39
CA ARG A 35 -10.16 33.11 -19.31
C ARG A 35 -11.27 33.31 -18.31
N THR A 36 -10.93 33.79 -17.11
CA THR A 36 -11.87 33.99 -15.99
C THR A 36 -12.62 35.31 -16.07
N ASN A 37 -12.24 36.22 -16.98
CA ASN A 37 -12.70 37.60 -17.07
C ASN A 37 -12.57 38.37 -15.74
N GLN A 38 -11.59 38.02 -14.94
CA GLN A 38 -11.31 38.62 -13.62
C GLN A 38 -9.93 39.26 -13.63
N ARG A 39 -9.85 40.56 -13.30
CA ARG A 39 -8.57 41.24 -13.20
C ARG A 39 -7.85 40.81 -11.92
N ILE A 40 -6.58 40.44 -12.05
CA ILE A 40 -5.68 40.12 -10.93
C ILE A 40 -4.89 41.38 -10.59
N PRO A 41 -5.09 41.98 -9.40
CA PRO A 41 -4.30 43.15 -8.94
C PRO A 41 -2.81 42.82 -8.86
N ASP A 42 -1.93 43.83 -9.12
CA ASP A 42 -0.48 43.62 -9.12
C ASP A 42 0.06 43.18 -7.75
N GLU A 43 -0.62 43.57 -6.66
CA GLU A 43 -0.27 43.11 -5.28
C GLU A 43 -0.54 41.62 -5.10
N LEU A 44 -1.65 41.14 -5.66
CA LEU A 44 -2.02 39.74 -5.58
C LEU A 44 -1.08 38.88 -6.44
N PHE A 45 -0.71 39.38 -7.59
CA PHE A 45 0.27 38.77 -8.47
C PHE A 45 1.65 38.61 -7.77
N ARG A 46 2.14 39.68 -7.11
CA ARG A 46 3.36 39.63 -6.32
C ARG A 46 3.26 38.64 -5.15
N TRP A 47 2.08 38.54 -4.51
CA TRP A 47 1.85 37.59 -3.45
C TRP A 47 1.97 36.14 -3.93
N PHE A 48 1.32 35.77 -5.04
CA PHE A 48 1.42 34.42 -5.62
C PHE A 48 2.87 34.06 -5.98
N LYS A 49 3.59 34.99 -6.58
CA LYS A 49 5.01 34.82 -6.94
C LYS A 49 5.88 34.60 -5.69
N LYS A 50 5.64 35.35 -4.61
CA LYS A 50 6.32 35.18 -3.31
C LYS A 50 6.06 33.79 -2.69
N GLU A 51 4.83 33.29 -2.76
CA GLU A 51 4.45 31.98 -2.23
C GLU A 51 4.79 30.84 -3.21
N ARG A 52 5.46 31.13 -4.35
CA ARG A 52 5.85 30.19 -5.42
C ARG A 52 4.67 29.44 -6.02
N ILE A 53 3.56 30.12 -6.19
CA ILE A 53 2.32 29.61 -6.79
C ILE A 53 2.18 30.19 -8.18
N SER A 54 2.14 29.35 -9.23
CA SER A 54 1.94 29.76 -10.62
C SER A 54 0.44 29.80 -11.00
N ALA A 55 0.13 30.43 -12.13
CA ALA A 55 -1.24 30.41 -12.66
C ALA A 55 -1.73 28.99 -12.94
N LYS A 56 -0.86 28.08 -13.33
CA LYS A 56 -1.20 26.67 -13.60
C LYS A 56 -1.62 25.93 -12.33
N ASP A 57 -1.00 26.24 -11.21
CA ASP A 57 -1.26 25.55 -9.94
C ASP A 57 -2.68 25.78 -9.42
N ILE A 58 -3.34 26.87 -9.81
CA ILE A 58 -4.71 27.19 -9.36
C ILE A 58 -5.80 26.93 -10.41
N LEU A 59 -5.45 26.34 -11.57
CA LEU A 59 -6.43 26.10 -12.65
C LEU A 59 -7.57 25.19 -12.22
N PHE A 60 -7.33 24.22 -11.34
CA PHE A 60 -8.34 23.27 -10.85
C PHE A 60 -9.50 23.92 -10.07
N ILE A 61 -9.30 25.15 -9.60
CA ILE A 61 -10.29 25.87 -8.78
C ILE A 61 -10.64 27.27 -9.32
N ALA A 62 -9.90 27.77 -10.30
CA ALA A 62 -10.03 29.15 -10.81
C ALA A 62 -11.39 29.45 -11.45
N ASP A 63 -12.14 28.45 -11.87
CA ASP A 63 -13.50 28.60 -12.43
C ASP A 63 -14.57 28.73 -11.32
N ARG A 64 -14.25 28.34 -10.08
CA ARG A 64 -15.15 28.39 -8.92
C ARG A 64 -14.81 29.49 -7.92
N MET A 65 -13.53 29.87 -7.83
CA MET A 65 -13.03 30.87 -6.89
C MET A 65 -12.19 31.92 -7.60
N SER A 66 -12.42 33.18 -7.25
CA SER A 66 -11.55 34.27 -7.72
C SER A 66 -10.15 34.15 -7.11
N PRO A 67 -9.10 34.68 -7.78
CA PRO A 67 -7.74 34.66 -7.23
C PRO A 67 -7.61 35.28 -5.84
N ILE A 68 -8.44 36.29 -5.50
CA ILE A 68 -8.50 36.88 -4.16
C ILE A 68 -9.07 35.86 -3.15
N GLN A 69 -10.13 35.14 -3.50
CA GLN A 69 -10.71 34.11 -2.65
C GLN A 69 -9.74 32.95 -2.42
N ILE A 70 -9.02 32.53 -3.47
CA ILE A 70 -7.98 31.51 -3.38
C ILE A 70 -6.88 31.94 -2.41
N ARG A 71 -6.33 33.16 -2.56
CA ARG A 71 -5.36 33.70 -1.62
C ARG A 71 -5.85 33.67 -0.19
N ASN A 72 -7.06 34.18 0.04
CA ASN A 72 -7.64 34.28 1.38
C ASN A 72 -7.86 32.90 2.01
N TYR A 73 -8.25 31.92 1.20
CA TYR A 73 -8.37 30.54 1.65
C TYR A 73 -7.01 29.93 2.01
N LEU A 74 -6.01 30.05 1.16
CA LEU A 74 -4.66 29.56 1.43
C LEU A 74 -4.03 30.21 2.65
N GLN A 75 -4.24 31.53 2.86
CA GLN A 75 -3.76 32.21 4.06
C GLN A 75 -4.41 31.69 5.35
N LYS A 76 -5.70 31.30 5.30
CA LYS A 76 -6.38 30.68 6.46
C LYS A 76 -5.89 29.27 6.74
N GLN A 77 -5.51 28.52 5.69
CA GLN A 77 -4.98 27.17 5.86
C GLN A 77 -3.50 27.14 6.24
N LYS A 78 -2.73 28.17 5.90
CA LYS A 78 -1.27 28.27 6.09
C LYS A 78 -0.78 27.82 7.49
N PRO A 79 -1.42 28.15 8.61
CA PRO A 79 -0.98 27.72 9.95
C PRO A 79 -0.98 26.21 10.15
N TYR A 80 -1.81 25.47 9.41
CA TYR A 80 -1.94 24.02 9.50
C TYR A 80 -0.97 23.26 8.57
N PHE A 81 -0.14 24.00 7.80
CA PHE A 81 0.80 23.49 6.81
C PHE A 81 2.20 24.07 6.99
N ASP A 82 2.67 24.11 8.22
CA ASP A 82 4.01 24.58 8.60
C ASP A 82 4.35 25.97 8.04
N GLY A 83 3.34 26.83 7.91
CA GLY A 83 3.48 28.16 7.34
C GLY A 83 3.63 28.21 5.81
N SER A 84 3.29 27.15 5.08
CA SER A 84 3.45 27.04 3.63
C SER A 84 2.11 27.08 2.89
N CYS A 85 1.84 28.16 2.15
CA CYS A 85 0.70 28.21 1.22
C CYS A 85 0.85 27.21 0.06
N ARG A 86 2.07 26.90 -0.34
CA ARG A 86 2.32 25.92 -1.40
C ARG A 86 1.92 24.51 -0.99
N GLN A 87 2.25 24.09 0.23
CA GLN A 87 1.80 22.79 0.75
C GLN A 87 0.28 22.74 0.88
N ALA A 88 -0.34 23.81 1.44
CA ALA A 88 -1.79 23.89 1.53
C ALA A 88 -2.47 23.76 0.17
N LEU A 89 -1.91 24.37 -0.88
CA LEU A 89 -2.43 24.28 -2.25
C LEU A 89 -2.31 22.87 -2.83
N THR A 90 -1.15 22.23 -2.67
CA THR A 90 -0.94 20.83 -3.13
C THR A 90 -1.91 19.88 -2.44
N THR A 91 -2.01 19.95 -1.09
CA THR A 91 -2.98 19.13 -0.35
C THR A 91 -4.43 19.41 -0.76
N TRP A 92 -4.76 20.67 -1.09
CA TRP A 92 -6.09 21.02 -1.57
C TRP A 92 -6.41 20.40 -2.93
N GLN A 93 -5.45 20.40 -3.83
CA GLN A 93 -5.57 19.75 -5.14
C GLN A 93 -5.77 18.23 -4.99
N ASP A 94 -4.96 17.58 -4.16
CA ASP A 94 -5.06 16.14 -3.88
C ASP A 94 -6.40 15.80 -3.21
N TYR A 95 -6.84 16.61 -2.26
CA TYR A 95 -8.14 16.45 -1.60
C TYR A 95 -9.30 16.44 -2.61
N LEU A 96 -9.35 17.42 -3.53
CA LEU A 96 -10.41 17.48 -4.53
C LEU A 96 -10.33 16.33 -5.55
N ALA A 97 -9.12 15.92 -5.95
CA ALA A 97 -8.95 14.76 -6.82
C ALA A 97 -9.43 13.46 -6.17
N MET A 98 -9.16 13.28 -4.85
CA MET A 98 -9.70 12.14 -4.10
C MET A 98 -11.22 12.22 -3.94
N ALA A 99 -11.77 13.39 -3.65
CA ALA A 99 -13.21 13.61 -3.54
C ALA A 99 -13.92 13.25 -4.87
N GLU A 100 -13.39 13.67 -6.01
CA GLU A 100 -13.92 13.30 -7.34
C GLU A 100 -13.86 11.79 -7.58
N ARG A 101 -12.75 11.13 -7.20
CA ARG A 101 -12.61 9.68 -7.32
C ARG A 101 -13.59 8.91 -6.44
N LEU A 102 -13.95 9.44 -5.28
CA LEU A 102 -14.96 8.90 -4.37
C LEU A 102 -16.40 9.35 -4.72
N HIS A 103 -16.59 10.00 -5.88
CA HIS A 103 -17.88 10.50 -6.34
C HIS A 103 -18.56 11.50 -5.39
N ILE A 104 -17.77 12.23 -4.59
CA ILE A 104 -18.25 13.31 -3.75
C ILE A 104 -18.47 14.54 -4.62
N ASP A 105 -19.59 15.23 -4.45
CA ASP A 105 -19.91 16.42 -5.24
C ASP A 105 -18.95 17.58 -4.92
N THR A 106 -17.92 17.73 -5.74
CA THR A 106 -16.92 18.79 -5.62
C THR A 106 -17.42 20.15 -6.09
N SER A 107 -18.68 20.28 -6.57
CA SER A 107 -19.31 21.57 -6.89
C SER A 107 -19.84 22.28 -5.64
N ASP A 108 -20.08 21.56 -4.54
CA ASP A 108 -20.51 22.12 -3.27
C ASP A 108 -19.39 22.93 -2.62
N GLU A 109 -19.70 24.16 -2.19
CA GLU A 109 -18.75 25.06 -1.52
C GLU A 109 -18.19 24.47 -0.23
N ILE A 110 -18.96 23.67 0.51
CA ILE A 110 -18.52 22.99 1.73
C ILE A 110 -17.39 22.01 1.42
N ILE A 111 -17.43 21.39 0.24
CA ILE A 111 -16.42 20.43 -0.23
C ILE A 111 -15.23 21.18 -0.83
N TYR A 112 -15.42 21.97 -1.91
CA TYR A 112 -14.26 22.58 -2.57
C TYR A 112 -13.56 23.64 -1.72
N ARG A 113 -14.18 24.13 -0.63
CA ARG A 113 -13.65 25.13 0.31
C ARG A 113 -13.64 24.64 1.74
N ALA A 114 -13.20 23.40 1.94
CA ALA A 114 -13.19 22.74 3.24
C ALA A 114 -12.51 23.59 4.34
N ARG A 115 -13.19 23.82 5.47
CA ARG A 115 -12.68 24.66 6.55
C ARG A 115 -11.43 24.07 7.22
N LYS A 116 -11.40 22.73 7.40
CA LYS A 116 -10.31 21.97 8.00
C LYS A 116 -9.68 21.08 6.94
N LEU A 117 -9.00 21.70 5.98
CA LEU A 117 -8.49 21.01 4.78
C LEU A 117 -7.64 19.78 5.13
N ARG A 118 -6.68 19.91 6.05
CA ARG A 118 -5.78 18.80 6.43
C ARG A 118 -6.56 17.60 6.97
N GLN A 119 -7.46 17.85 7.92
CA GLN A 119 -8.28 16.77 8.49
C GLN A 119 -9.15 16.09 7.41
N ARG A 120 -9.79 16.87 6.55
CA ARG A 120 -10.64 16.33 5.47
C ARG A 120 -9.84 15.56 4.43
N HIS A 121 -8.65 16.02 4.12
CA HIS A 121 -7.72 15.30 3.25
C HIS A 121 -7.36 13.93 3.86
N ASP A 122 -6.95 13.89 5.14
CA ASP A 122 -6.56 12.66 5.82
C ASP A 122 -7.74 11.65 5.92
N GLU A 123 -8.97 12.15 6.15
CA GLU A 123 -10.19 11.34 6.10
C GLU A 123 -10.39 10.69 4.72
N LEU A 124 -10.18 11.45 3.61
CA LEU A 124 -10.32 10.90 2.26
C LEU A 124 -9.17 9.96 1.88
N VAL A 125 -7.95 10.18 2.37
CA VAL A 125 -6.82 9.25 2.19
C VAL A 125 -7.22 7.88 2.72
N ILE A 126 -7.71 7.81 3.97
CA ILE A 126 -8.16 6.56 4.59
C ILE A 126 -9.27 5.89 3.75
N GLN A 127 -10.26 6.66 3.29
CA GLN A 127 -11.35 6.12 2.46
C GLN A 127 -10.86 5.61 1.10
N CYS A 128 -9.95 6.34 0.45
CA CYS A 128 -9.37 5.94 -0.82
C CYS A 128 -8.52 4.66 -0.69
N GLU A 129 -7.77 4.54 0.41
CA GLU A 129 -6.98 3.35 0.70
C GLU A 129 -7.88 2.14 0.94
N ALA A 130 -8.93 2.28 1.76
CA ALA A 130 -9.89 1.21 2.00
C ALA A 130 -10.58 0.76 0.70
N GLY A 131 -11.12 1.67 -0.10
CA GLY A 131 -11.75 1.33 -1.37
C GLY A 131 -10.77 0.73 -2.40
N SER A 132 -9.50 1.11 -2.36
CA SER A 132 -8.46 0.49 -3.19
C SER A 132 -8.18 -0.96 -2.79
N LEU A 133 -8.13 -1.24 -1.48
CA LEU A 133 -7.93 -2.60 -0.95
C LEU A 133 -9.11 -3.51 -1.28
N GLU A 134 -10.34 -3.00 -1.13
CA GLU A 134 -11.56 -3.75 -1.47
C GLU A 134 -11.61 -4.11 -2.95
N LEU A 135 -11.34 -3.15 -3.85
CA LEU A 135 -11.28 -3.39 -5.29
C LEU A 135 -10.19 -4.39 -5.67
N GLN A 136 -9.02 -4.30 -5.03
CA GLN A 136 -7.93 -5.26 -5.22
C GLN A 136 -8.36 -6.67 -4.76
N ALA A 137 -9.02 -6.78 -3.60
CA ALA A 137 -9.54 -8.05 -3.10
C ALA A 137 -10.59 -8.67 -4.03
N GLU A 138 -11.53 -7.87 -4.53
CA GLU A 138 -12.52 -8.34 -5.53
C GLU A 138 -11.86 -8.88 -6.81
N ASN A 139 -10.79 -8.24 -7.28
CA ASN A 139 -10.06 -8.70 -8.46
C ASN A 139 -9.32 -10.01 -8.17
N MET A 140 -8.73 -10.15 -6.99
CA MET A 140 -8.09 -11.40 -6.56
C MET A 140 -9.11 -12.53 -6.38
N ASP A 141 -10.27 -12.27 -5.78
CA ASP A 141 -11.35 -13.25 -5.63
C ASP A 141 -11.86 -13.77 -6.99
N LYS A 142 -11.94 -12.89 -8.00
CA LYS A 142 -12.31 -13.30 -9.37
C LYS A 142 -11.23 -14.18 -10.01
N LYS A 143 -9.97 -13.89 -9.74
CA LYS A 143 -8.82 -14.62 -10.31
C LYS A 143 -8.55 -15.94 -9.58
N TYR A 144 -8.79 -15.99 -8.27
CA TYR A 144 -8.51 -17.10 -7.37
C TYR A 144 -9.77 -17.47 -6.54
N PRO A 145 -10.78 -18.07 -7.18
CA PRO A 145 -12.11 -18.21 -6.59
C PRO A 145 -12.20 -19.17 -5.39
N HIS A 146 -11.21 -20.08 -5.23
CA HIS A 146 -11.22 -21.05 -4.14
C HIS A 146 -10.44 -20.57 -2.90
N VAL A 147 -9.66 -19.48 -2.97
CA VAL A 147 -8.84 -18.99 -1.85
C VAL A 147 -9.68 -18.81 -0.60
N ARG A 148 -10.86 -18.18 -0.69
CA ARG A 148 -11.75 -17.96 0.45
C ARG A 148 -12.16 -19.27 1.12
N SER A 149 -12.65 -20.25 0.35
CA SER A 149 -13.07 -21.55 0.90
C SER A 149 -11.90 -22.33 1.50
N ILE A 150 -10.72 -22.23 0.90
CA ILE A 150 -9.50 -22.81 1.43
C ILE A 150 -9.14 -22.16 2.77
N CYS A 151 -9.18 -20.83 2.89
CA CYS A 151 -8.92 -20.14 4.15
C CYS A 151 -9.86 -20.59 5.29
N GLU A 152 -11.15 -20.82 4.98
CA GLU A 152 -12.11 -21.36 5.96
C GLU A 152 -11.73 -22.78 6.42
N GLU A 153 -11.22 -23.64 5.52
CA GLU A 153 -10.70 -24.96 5.86
C GLU A 153 -9.43 -24.85 6.72
N LEU A 154 -8.52 -23.93 6.36
CA LEU A 154 -7.28 -23.67 7.09
C LEU A 154 -7.55 -23.22 8.52
N GLN A 155 -8.51 -22.33 8.74
CA GLN A 155 -8.89 -21.87 10.08
C GLN A 155 -9.32 -23.03 10.97
N LYS A 156 -10.07 -24.00 10.45
CA LYS A 156 -10.51 -25.19 11.22
C LYS A 156 -9.36 -26.13 11.54
N LYS A 157 -8.41 -26.27 10.63
CA LYS A 157 -7.34 -27.25 10.73
C LYS A 157 -6.08 -26.72 11.42
N TYR A 158 -5.64 -25.50 11.05
CA TYR A 158 -4.35 -24.96 11.46
C TYR A 158 -4.43 -23.90 12.57
N ALA A 159 -5.62 -23.36 12.87
CA ALA A 159 -5.73 -22.41 13.96
C ALA A 159 -5.43 -23.04 15.32
N TYR A 160 -4.66 -22.31 16.12
CA TYR A 160 -4.30 -22.69 17.47
C TYR A 160 -3.93 -21.44 18.27
N ALA A 161 -4.22 -21.42 19.54
CA ALA A 161 -3.88 -20.33 20.46
C ALA A 161 -3.47 -20.90 21.82
N ASP A 162 -2.58 -20.20 22.50
CA ASP A 162 -2.32 -20.34 23.93
C ASP A 162 -2.44 -18.97 24.63
N GLU A 163 -1.84 -18.81 25.80
CA GLU A 163 -1.96 -17.59 26.60
C GLU A 163 -1.18 -16.41 25.96
N ASP A 164 -0.11 -16.69 25.21
CA ASP A 164 0.81 -15.68 24.69
C ASP A 164 0.62 -15.38 23.20
N TYR A 165 0.30 -16.42 22.41
CA TYR A 165 0.25 -16.33 20.94
C TYR A 165 -0.93 -17.07 20.32
N LEU A 166 -1.24 -16.69 19.07
CA LEU A 166 -2.19 -17.43 18.25
C LEU A 166 -1.72 -17.49 16.80
N VAL A 167 -2.02 -18.61 16.12
CA VAL A 167 -1.94 -18.75 14.66
C VAL A 167 -3.37 -18.83 14.13
N ILE A 168 -3.71 -17.93 13.19
CA ILE A 168 -5.00 -17.85 12.54
C ILE A 168 -4.84 -17.85 11.02
N ALA A 169 -5.85 -18.35 10.31
CA ALA A 169 -5.92 -18.20 8.86
C ALA A 169 -6.52 -16.82 8.48
N PRO A 170 -6.13 -16.23 7.33
CA PRO A 170 -6.91 -15.16 6.75
C PRO A 170 -8.36 -15.62 6.49
N GLN A 171 -9.34 -14.74 6.60
CA GLN A 171 -10.73 -15.06 6.28
C GLN A 171 -11.00 -15.03 4.76
N ASN A 172 -10.25 -14.20 4.04
CA ASN A 172 -10.40 -13.97 2.62
C ASN A 172 -9.17 -13.27 2.03
N THR A 173 -9.21 -12.94 0.76
CA THR A 173 -8.15 -12.23 0.04
C THR A 173 -7.90 -10.82 0.58
N PHE A 174 -8.94 -10.14 1.08
CA PHE A 174 -8.80 -8.82 1.69
C PHE A 174 -7.87 -8.84 2.91
N ASP A 175 -7.99 -9.85 3.79
CA ASP A 175 -7.13 -9.98 4.95
C ASP A 175 -5.67 -10.18 4.56
N ILE A 176 -5.41 -10.97 3.50
CA ILE A 176 -4.05 -11.19 2.97
C ILE A 176 -3.46 -9.87 2.46
N ILE A 177 -4.25 -9.07 1.71
CA ILE A 177 -3.82 -7.78 1.19
C ILE A 177 -3.56 -6.80 2.33
N LYS A 178 -4.49 -6.73 3.30
CA LYS A 178 -4.38 -5.88 4.49
C LYS A 178 -3.12 -6.20 5.28
N GLU A 179 -2.84 -7.47 5.53
CA GLU A 179 -1.63 -7.93 6.21
C GLU A 179 -0.36 -7.45 5.51
N GLY A 180 -0.26 -7.69 4.19
CA GLY A 180 0.88 -7.24 3.40
C GLY A 180 1.08 -5.72 3.41
N ARG A 181 0.00 -4.95 3.41
CA ARG A 181 0.05 -3.48 3.51
C ARG A 181 0.52 -3.02 4.88
N MET A 182 -0.01 -3.59 5.94
CA MET A 182 0.35 -3.21 7.32
C MET A 182 1.79 -3.57 7.65
N LEU A 183 2.29 -4.71 7.18
CA LEU A 183 3.67 -5.15 7.38
C LEU A 183 4.64 -4.70 6.29
N HIS A 184 4.19 -3.96 5.28
CA HIS A 184 5.02 -3.46 4.18
C HIS A 184 5.87 -4.56 3.51
N HIS A 185 5.30 -5.75 3.28
CA HIS A 185 5.97 -6.85 2.60
C HIS A 185 5.18 -7.32 1.35
N CYS A 186 5.76 -8.23 0.57
CA CYS A 186 5.26 -8.58 -0.76
C CYS A 186 3.94 -9.39 -0.76
N VAL A 187 3.55 -10.01 0.36
CA VAL A 187 2.27 -10.71 0.47
C VAL A 187 1.13 -9.70 0.29
N GLY A 188 0.21 -9.98 -0.64
CA GLY A 188 -0.89 -9.06 -0.94
C GLY A 188 -0.55 -7.91 -1.90
N ASN A 189 0.68 -7.78 -2.39
CA ASN A 189 1.02 -6.81 -3.43
C ASN A 189 0.67 -7.34 -4.83
N ASP A 190 0.24 -6.41 -5.71
CA ASP A 190 0.05 -6.72 -7.12
C ASP A 190 1.35 -7.23 -7.76
N GLY A 191 1.27 -8.26 -8.58
CA GLY A 191 2.40 -8.88 -9.26
C GLY A 191 3.21 -9.80 -8.35
N ALA A 192 4.11 -9.29 -7.52
CA ALA A 192 4.97 -10.11 -6.66
C ALA A 192 4.19 -10.98 -5.64
N GLY A 193 3.05 -10.47 -5.15
CA GLY A 193 2.18 -11.17 -4.20
C GLY A 193 1.28 -12.22 -4.85
N GLU A 194 1.03 -12.16 -6.15
CA GLU A 194 0.13 -13.09 -6.85
C GLU A 194 0.54 -14.56 -6.71
N ARG A 195 1.84 -14.83 -6.61
CA ARG A 195 2.37 -16.19 -6.42
C ARG A 195 1.83 -16.89 -5.16
N TYR A 196 1.51 -16.12 -4.11
CA TYR A 196 0.96 -16.70 -2.87
C TYR A 196 -0.48 -17.15 -3.07
N TYR A 197 -1.30 -16.35 -3.78
CA TYR A 197 -2.68 -16.76 -4.13
C TYR A 197 -2.69 -17.98 -5.04
N ASP A 198 -1.81 -18.02 -6.03
CA ASP A 198 -1.66 -19.18 -6.93
C ASP A 198 -1.27 -20.45 -6.17
N ARG A 199 -0.35 -20.34 -5.19
CA ARG A 199 0.02 -21.45 -4.33
C ARG A 199 -1.12 -21.89 -3.39
N ILE A 200 -1.89 -20.96 -2.83
CA ILE A 200 -3.06 -21.27 -2.02
C ILE A 200 -4.09 -22.01 -2.88
N GLU A 201 -4.41 -21.48 -4.07
CA GLU A 201 -5.37 -22.07 -5.00
C GLU A 201 -5.01 -23.51 -5.38
N ARG A 202 -3.73 -23.80 -5.59
CA ARG A 202 -3.20 -25.15 -5.87
C ARG A 202 -2.94 -25.99 -4.62
N ARG A 203 -3.21 -25.47 -3.43
CA ARG A 203 -2.91 -26.12 -2.14
C ARG A 203 -1.42 -26.50 -1.98
N GLU A 204 -0.55 -25.72 -2.56
CA GLU A 204 0.90 -25.90 -2.47
C GLU A 204 1.49 -25.34 -1.17
N SER A 205 1.15 -24.11 -0.86
CA SER A 205 1.45 -23.48 0.43
C SER A 205 0.34 -22.53 0.85
N PHE A 206 0.31 -22.19 2.12
CA PHE A 206 -0.75 -21.38 2.71
C PHE A 206 -0.16 -20.21 3.48
N ILE A 207 -0.91 -19.10 3.55
CA ILE A 207 -0.59 -17.95 4.39
C ILE A 207 -1.37 -18.10 5.71
N MET A 208 -0.65 -17.97 6.82
CA MET A 208 -1.19 -17.92 8.16
C MET A 208 -0.66 -16.67 8.88
N PHE A 209 -1.38 -16.19 9.87
CA PHE A 209 -0.99 -15.03 10.67
C PHE A 209 -0.63 -15.49 12.08
N LEU A 210 0.58 -15.19 12.53
CA LEU A 210 0.96 -15.28 13.92
C LEU A 210 0.64 -13.95 14.60
N ARG A 211 -0.03 -13.98 15.73
CA ARG A 211 -0.44 -12.82 16.53
C ARG A 211 -0.01 -12.99 17.97
N ARG A 212 0.14 -11.88 18.69
CA ARG A 212 0.21 -11.87 20.15
C ARG A 212 -1.19 -11.97 20.72
N ALA A 213 -1.39 -12.76 21.78
CA ALA A 213 -2.72 -12.95 22.37
C ALA A 213 -3.29 -11.66 22.99
N GLU A 214 -2.44 -10.76 23.46
CA GLU A 214 -2.80 -9.45 23.99
C GLU A 214 -3.25 -8.45 22.90
N GLU A 215 -2.78 -8.62 21.65
CA GLU A 215 -3.05 -7.73 20.51
C GLU A 215 -3.45 -8.57 19.27
N PRO A 216 -4.57 -9.31 19.30
CA PRO A 216 -4.90 -10.30 18.27
C PRO A 216 -5.24 -9.67 16.90
N GLU A 217 -5.63 -8.40 16.86
CA GLU A 217 -5.93 -7.66 15.63
C GLU A 217 -4.69 -7.07 14.97
N ASP A 218 -3.59 -6.92 15.72
CA ASP A 218 -2.39 -6.28 15.21
C ASP A 218 -1.47 -7.30 14.52
N PRO A 219 -1.02 -7.02 13.29
CA PRO A 219 -0.08 -7.88 12.58
C PRO A 219 1.23 -8.03 13.35
N TYR A 220 1.66 -9.29 13.54
CA TYR A 220 2.93 -9.60 14.18
C TYR A 220 3.88 -10.28 13.19
N TYR A 221 3.56 -11.51 12.75
CA TYR A 221 4.29 -12.20 11.68
C TYR A 221 3.33 -12.87 10.70
N THR A 222 3.67 -12.80 9.43
CA THR A 222 3.07 -13.62 8.37
C THR A 222 3.90 -14.88 8.18
N LEU A 223 3.25 -16.03 8.21
CA LEU A 223 3.84 -17.34 7.99
C LEU A 223 3.43 -17.87 6.61
N GLU A 224 4.37 -18.36 5.83
CA GLU A 224 4.07 -19.27 4.71
C GLU A 224 4.31 -20.69 5.16
N ILE A 225 3.29 -21.55 5.08
CA ILE A 225 3.35 -22.93 5.55
C ILE A 225 3.02 -23.92 4.44
N GLU A 226 3.59 -25.13 4.50
CA GLU A 226 3.21 -26.26 3.66
C GLU A 226 2.01 -27.02 4.27
N PRO A 227 1.33 -27.90 3.52
CA PRO A 227 0.19 -28.65 4.00
C PRO A 227 0.45 -29.55 5.22
N ASP A 228 1.69 -29.89 5.53
CA ASP A 228 2.08 -30.62 6.76
C ASP A 228 2.44 -29.69 7.94
N GLY A 229 2.31 -28.37 7.78
CA GLY A 229 2.68 -27.40 8.79
C GLY A 229 4.16 -27.01 8.79
N THR A 230 4.94 -27.46 7.82
CA THR A 230 6.32 -26.98 7.64
C THR A 230 6.30 -25.49 7.34
N VAL A 231 6.96 -24.67 8.14
CA VAL A 231 7.06 -23.23 7.93
C VAL A 231 8.15 -22.98 6.87
N ARG A 232 7.74 -22.44 5.70
CA ARG A 232 8.69 -22.03 4.64
C ARG A 232 9.41 -20.77 5.02
N GLN A 233 8.68 -19.77 5.54
CA GLN A 233 9.23 -18.48 5.95
C GLN A 233 8.31 -17.81 7.00
N LYS A 234 8.94 -16.94 7.80
CA LYS A 234 8.31 -16.08 8.81
C LYS A 234 8.76 -14.65 8.52
N ARG A 235 7.85 -13.73 8.26
CA ARG A 235 8.21 -12.34 7.94
C ARG A 235 7.31 -11.37 8.69
N THR A 236 7.91 -10.30 9.17
CA THR A 236 7.25 -9.17 9.78
C THR A 236 7.52 -7.90 8.98
N LEU A 237 7.48 -6.74 9.60
CA LEU A 237 7.61 -5.42 8.99
C LEU A 237 8.84 -5.32 8.05
N PHE A 238 8.60 -4.89 6.80
CA PHE A 238 9.61 -4.74 5.74
C PHE A 238 10.36 -6.04 5.38
N ASP A 239 9.65 -7.17 5.34
CA ASP A 239 10.20 -8.51 5.07
C ASP A 239 11.31 -8.94 6.04
N ARG A 240 11.34 -8.37 7.24
CA ARG A 240 12.35 -8.68 8.25
C ARG A 240 11.93 -9.85 9.13
N GLN A 241 12.90 -10.37 9.83
CA GLN A 241 12.75 -11.25 10.97
C GLN A 241 13.55 -10.62 12.11
N HIS A 242 12.93 -10.41 13.26
CA HIS A 242 13.56 -9.81 14.43
C HIS A 242 13.82 -10.88 15.50
N GLU A 243 14.69 -10.61 16.43
CA GLU A 243 15.04 -11.53 17.52
C GLU A 243 13.83 -11.90 18.40
N ASP A 244 12.79 -11.06 18.43
CA ASP A 244 11.55 -11.32 19.20
C ASP A 244 10.79 -12.57 18.74
N ILE A 245 10.96 -13.02 17.49
CA ILE A 245 10.36 -14.28 17.00
C ILE A 245 10.88 -15.51 17.76
N GLU A 246 12.06 -15.43 18.35
CA GLU A 246 12.60 -16.51 19.17
C GLU A 246 11.71 -16.82 20.37
N GLN A 247 11.02 -15.79 20.92
CA GLN A 247 10.07 -15.95 22.02
C GLN A 247 8.84 -16.79 21.61
N ALA A 248 8.44 -16.75 20.34
CA ALA A 248 7.35 -17.55 19.81
C ALA A 248 7.78 -18.97 19.37
N THR A 249 9.05 -19.33 19.50
CA THR A 249 9.56 -20.62 19.00
C THR A 249 8.88 -21.81 19.69
N GLU A 250 8.78 -21.79 21.02
CA GLU A 250 8.12 -22.86 21.77
C GLU A 250 6.64 -22.98 21.41
N PHE A 251 5.96 -21.84 21.23
CA PHE A 251 4.58 -21.81 20.77
C PHE A 251 4.43 -22.44 19.38
N LEU A 252 5.28 -22.08 18.42
CA LEU A 252 5.25 -22.64 17.06
C LEU A 252 5.51 -24.15 17.06
N GLN A 253 6.41 -24.64 17.93
CA GLN A 253 6.63 -26.08 18.10
C GLN A 253 5.38 -26.80 18.67
N LYS A 254 4.73 -26.22 19.68
CA LYS A 254 3.45 -26.75 20.22
C LYS A 254 2.39 -26.76 19.14
N TRP A 255 2.25 -25.64 18.42
CA TRP A 255 1.33 -25.51 17.30
C TRP A 255 1.55 -26.62 16.25
N GLN A 256 2.78 -26.85 15.80
CA GLN A 256 3.09 -27.90 14.81
C GLN A 256 2.71 -29.30 15.33
N LYS A 257 2.94 -29.60 16.60
CA LYS A 257 2.52 -30.87 17.23
C LYS A 257 1.00 -31.02 17.22
N VAL A 258 0.27 -29.96 17.55
CA VAL A 258 -1.21 -29.97 17.57
C VAL A 258 -1.76 -30.19 16.17
N ILE A 259 -1.26 -29.48 15.16
CA ILE A 259 -1.74 -29.65 13.79
C ILE A 259 -1.36 -31.00 13.20
N ALA A 260 -0.18 -31.55 13.52
CA ALA A 260 0.23 -32.87 13.05
C ALA A 260 -0.81 -33.95 13.41
N ALA A 261 -1.46 -33.85 14.57
CA ALA A 261 -2.55 -34.74 14.96
C ALA A 261 -3.86 -34.53 14.17
N ARG A 262 -4.01 -33.41 13.46
CA ARG A 262 -5.20 -33.07 12.66
C ARG A 262 -5.01 -33.34 11.17
N LEU A 263 -3.78 -33.69 10.73
CA LEU A 263 -3.45 -33.93 9.32
C LEU A 263 -4.06 -35.23 8.84
N THR A 264 -4.51 -35.18 7.60
CA THR A 264 -5.03 -36.36 6.88
C THR A 264 -3.97 -36.93 5.92
N GLY A 265 -4.19 -38.17 5.44
CA GLY A 265 -3.34 -38.72 4.39
C GLY A 265 -3.29 -37.87 3.10
N GLN A 266 -4.35 -37.11 2.84
CA GLN A 266 -4.37 -36.16 1.71
C GLN A 266 -3.44 -34.96 1.96
N ASP A 267 -3.40 -34.42 3.17
CA ASP A 267 -2.48 -33.32 3.51
C ASP A 267 -1.03 -33.74 3.36
N LEU A 268 -0.69 -34.95 3.77
CA LEU A 268 0.67 -35.51 3.61
C LEU A 268 1.05 -35.71 2.13
N LYS A 269 0.11 -36.10 1.26
CA LYS A 269 0.36 -36.17 -0.17
C LYS A 269 0.58 -34.79 -0.78
N LEU A 270 -0.25 -33.81 -0.41
CA LEU A 270 -0.08 -32.42 -0.84
C LEU A 270 1.27 -31.84 -0.37
N ALA A 271 1.68 -32.11 0.87
CA ALA A 271 2.98 -31.69 1.38
C ALA A 271 4.14 -32.32 0.60
N ALA A 272 4.04 -33.60 0.25
CA ALA A 272 5.06 -34.22 -0.58
C ALA A 272 5.18 -33.56 -1.97
N GLN A 273 4.06 -33.24 -2.61
CA GLN A 273 4.04 -32.48 -3.87
C GLN A 273 4.60 -31.07 -3.71
N SER A 274 4.21 -30.36 -2.65
CA SER A 274 4.68 -29.03 -2.28
C SER A 274 6.23 -29.00 -2.15
N ARG A 275 6.83 -29.98 -1.49
CA ARG A 275 8.28 -30.12 -1.37
C ARG A 275 8.99 -30.29 -2.73
N VAL A 276 8.40 -31.06 -3.64
CA VAL A 276 8.95 -31.23 -4.99
C VAL A 276 8.94 -29.90 -5.73
N LEU A 277 7.80 -29.23 -5.78
CA LEU A 277 7.64 -27.95 -6.46
C LEU A 277 8.58 -26.88 -5.88
N ARG A 278 8.67 -26.78 -4.57
CA ARG A 278 9.60 -25.87 -3.91
C ARG A 278 11.07 -26.15 -4.29
N ASN A 279 11.47 -27.41 -4.31
CA ASN A 279 12.84 -27.77 -4.67
C ASN A 279 13.15 -27.44 -6.13
N GLU A 280 12.22 -27.68 -7.05
CA GLU A 280 12.34 -27.29 -8.45
C GLU A 280 12.43 -25.76 -8.59
N GLU A 281 11.60 -25.01 -7.87
CA GLU A 281 11.64 -23.55 -7.84
C GLU A 281 13.01 -23.03 -7.36
N PHE A 282 13.55 -23.60 -6.27
CA PHE A 282 14.86 -23.21 -5.75
C PHE A 282 16.00 -23.51 -6.72
N ILE A 283 15.95 -24.64 -7.40
CA ILE A 283 16.92 -25.00 -8.45
C ILE A 283 16.84 -23.99 -9.60
N GLN A 284 15.63 -23.65 -10.03
CA GLN A 284 15.44 -22.68 -11.11
C GLN A 284 15.91 -21.27 -10.70
N MET A 285 15.54 -20.80 -9.50
CA MET A 285 16.00 -19.50 -8.99
C MET A 285 17.54 -19.41 -8.90
N LYS A 286 18.22 -20.50 -8.49
CA LYS A 286 19.69 -20.55 -8.47
C LYS A 286 20.27 -20.50 -9.87
N LYS A 287 19.69 -21.23 -10.81
CA LYS A 287 20.11 -21.24 -12.22
C LYS A 287 19.96 -19.85 -12.85
N ASP A 288 18.86 -19.18 -12.57
CA ASP A 288 18.55 -17.84 -13.10
C ASP A 288 19.25 -16.74 -12.32
N ARG A 289 19.94 -17.07 -11.22
CA ARG A 289 20.63 -16.13 -10.33
C ARG A 289 19.72 -14.99 -9.88
N VAL A 290 18.49 -15.32 -9.44
CA VAL A 290 17.51 -14.33 -9.00
C VAL A 290 18.04 -13.61 -7.76
N VAL A 291 18.27 -12.29 -7.91
CA VAL A 291 18.81 -11.41 -6.86
C VAL A 291 17.70 -10.54 -6.28
N ILE A 292 17.73 -10.32 -4.98
CA ILE A 292 16.84 -9.37 -4.32
C ILE A 292 17.35 -7.95 -4.61
N HIS A 293 16.49 -7.08 -5.18
CA HIS A 293 16.90 -5.75 -5.64
C HIS A 293 16.67 -4.64 -4.60
N THR A 294 15.80 -4.86 -3.61
CA THR A 294 15.38 -3.82 -2.64
C THR A 294 15.36 -4.37 -1.22
N GLY A 295 15.33 -3.45 -0.24
CA GLY A 295 15.26 -3.81 1.17
C GLY A 295 16.60 -4.20 1.79
N HIS A 296 16.55 -4.73 3.00
CA HIS A 296 17.75 -5.09 3.78
C HIS A 296 18.49 -6.31 3.23
N LEU A 297 17.83 -7.14 2.41
CA LEU A 297 18.40 -8.32 1.76
C LEU A 297 18.85 -8.03 0.31
N ALA A 298 18.91 -6.77 -0.10
CA ALA A 298 19.35 -6.40 -1.45
C ALA A 298 20.76 -6.94 -1.74
N GLY A 299 20.94 -7.52 -2.93
CA GLY A 299 22.20 -8.13 -3.37
C GLY A 299 22.34 -9.62 -3.05
N HIS A 300 21.50 -10.19 -2.17
CA HIS A 300 21.50 -11.62 -1.89
C HIS A 300 20.73 -12.41 -2.96
N LEU A 301 21.10 -13.67 -3.18
CA LEU A 301 20.34 -14.58 -4.00
C LEU A 301 19.05 -14.99 -3.27
N LEU A 302 17.90 -14.83 -3.91
CA LEU A 302 16.61 -15.14 -3.30
C LEU A 302 16.53 -16.60 -2.83
N ALA A 303 17.00 -17.53 -3.64
CA ALA A 303 17.01 -18.95 -3.28
C ALA A 303 17.83 -19.28 -2.03
N ASP A 304 18.94 -18.57 -1.79
CA ASP A 304 19.77 -18.82 -0.60
C ASP A 304 19.08 -18.27 0.65
N VAL A 305 18.41 -17.13 0.57
CA VAL A 305 17.63 -16.56 1.67
C VAL A 305 16.48 -17.49 2.05
N LEU A 306 15.69 -17.94 1.06
CA LEU A 306 14.55 -18.85 1.29
C LEU A 306 15.02 -20.23 1.81
N LEU A 307 16.18 -20.71 1.37
CA LEU A 307 16.75 -21.95 1.88
C LEU A 307 17.22 -21.81 3.34
N ALA A 308 17.81 -20.68 3.70
CA ALA A 308 18.20 -20.40 5.08
C ALA A 308 16.99 -20.40 6.02
N ASP A 309 15.92 -19.69 5.63
CA ASP A 309 14.65 -19.68 6.38
C ASP A 309 14.08 -21.10 6.57
N LEU A 310 14.09 -21.89 5.51
CA LEU A 310 13.59 -23.27 5.56
C LEU A 310 14.43 -24.16 6.46
N MET A 311 15.77 -24.02 6.44
CA MET A 311 16.70 -24.80 7.27
C MET A 311 16.53 -24.48 8.75
N GLU A 312 16.41 -23.19 9.10
CA GLU A 312 16.11 -22.74 10.45
C GLU A 312 14.83 -23.39 11.02
N ASN A 313 13.79 -23.46 10.19
CA ASN A 313 12.50 -24.04 10.60
C ASN A 313 12.49 -25.59 10.58
N LYS A 314 13.36 -26.24 9.80
CA LYS A 314 13.46 -27.71 9.74
C LYS A 314 14.10 -28.35 10.97
N GLU A 315 15.02 -27.68 11.63
CA GLU A 315 15.60 -28.22 12.86
C GLU A 315 14.55 -28.52 13.93
N ILE A 316 13.43 -27.81 13.88
CA ILE A 316 12.26 -28.01 14.73
C ILE A 316 11.50 -29.31 14.38
N VAL A 317 11.42 -29.68 13.10
CA VAL A 317 10.68 -30.85 12.60
C VAL A 317 11.51 -32.15 12.68
N GLN A 318 12.82 -32.08 12.43
CA GLN A 318 13.69 -33.27 12.46
C GLN A 318 13.85 -33.90 13.86
N GLN A 319 13.64 -33.15 14.92
CA GLN A 319 13.58 -33.72 16.28
C GLN A 319 12.36 -34.62 16.54
N GLN A 320 11.36 -34.61 15.65
CA GLN A 320 10.15 -35.40 15.77
C GLN A 320 10.13 -36.69 14.93
N GLU A 321 11.07 -36.85 13.97
CA GLU A 321 11.14 -38.04 13.09
C GLU A 321 12.08 -39.15 13.59
N LEU A 322 12.64 -39.06 14.79
CA LEU A 322 13.30 -40.18 15.43
C LEU A 322 12.28 -41.02 16.17
N PRO A 323 11.77 -42.13 15.60
CA PRO A 323 11.03 -43.10 16.40
C PRO A 323 11.98 -43.58 17.48
N ALA A 324 11.49 -43.58 18.73
CA ALA A 324 12.16 -44.28 19.79
C ALA A 324 12.44 -45.71 19.31
N ALA A 325 13.72 -46.03 19.12
CA ALA A 325 14.14 -47.38 18.85
C ALA A 325 13.74 -48.23 20.05
N ALA A 326 12.81 -49.15 19.82
CA ALA A 326 12.43 -50.20 20.76
C ALA A 326 13.54 -51.24 20.84
#